data_d1789060ce06340a55bf797ee160df24
#
_entry.id   d1789060ce06340a55bf797ee160df24
#
_cell.length_a   1.000
_cell.length_b   1.000
_cell.length_c   1.000
_cell.angle_alpha   90.00
_cell.angle_beta   90.00
_cell.angle_gamma   90.00
#
_symmetry.space_group_name_H-M   'P 1'
#
loop_
_entity.id
_entity.type
_entity.pdbx_description
1 polymer ?
#
loop_
_entity_poly.entity_id
_entity_poly.type
_entity_poly.pdbx_seq_one_letter_code
_entity_poly.pdbx_strand_id
1 'polypeptide(L)' 'INPVDVKLDLAETYADLGDLGGAREILQEIISESSKEGKARATEVLEKLNADFPDQ' A
#
# COMPACT_ATOMS: atom_id res chain seq x y z
N ILE A 1 -16.27 9.00 -2.09
CA ILE A 1 -15.23 7.96 -2.10
C ILE A 1 -13.87 8.62 -2.04
N ASN A 2 -13.06 8.16 -1.12
CA ASN A 2 -11.72 8.70 -0.94
C ASN A 2 -10.75 7.99 -1.88
N PRO A 3 -10.04 8.72 -2.77
CA PRO A 3 -9.08 8.09 -3.68
C PRO A 3 -8.00 7.27 -2.96
N VAL A 4 -7.60 7.68 -1.77
CA VAL A 4 -6.62 6.92 -0.98
C VAL A 4 -7.20 5.57 -0.58
N ASP A 5 -8.45 5.52 -0.17
CA ASP A 5 -9.09 4.26 0.22
C ASP A 5 -9.18 3.31 -0.97
N VAL A 6 -9.51 3.82 -2.14
CA VAL A 6 -9.58 3.00 -3.35
C VAL A 6 -8.21 2.42 -3.69
N LYS A 7 -7.15 3.24 -3.60
CA LYS A 7 -5.80 2.77 -3.89
C LYS A 7 -5.30 1.78 -2.84
N LEU A 8 -5.66 1.98 -1.57
CA LEU A 8 -5.31 1.03 -0.52
C LEU A 8 -5.96 -0.34 -0.76
N ASP A 9 -7.23 -0.33 -1.14
CA ASP A 9 -7.92 -1.58 -1.51
C ASP A 9 -7.23 -2.27 -2.67
N LEU A 10 -6.82 -1.50 -3.66
CA LEU A 10 -6.14 -2.05 -4.81
C LEU A 10 -4.80 -2.68 -4.42
N ALA A 11 -4.04 -2.01 -3.57
CA ALA A 11 -2.77 -2.55 -3.08
C ALA A 11 -2.98 -3.86 -2.34
N GLU A 12 -4.01 -3.92 -1.50
CA GLU A 12 -4.31 -5.15 -0.76
C GLU A 12 -4.72 -6.28 -1.71
N THR A 13 -5.46 -5.96 -2.76
CA THR A 13 -5.84 -6.94 -3.77
C THR A 13 -4.61 -7.53 -4.46
N TYR A 14 -3.66 -6.68 -4.83
CA TYR A 14 -2.41 -7.16 -5.43
C TYR A 14 -1.65 -8.06 -4.47
N ALA A 15 -1.59 -7.67 -3.20
CA ALA A 15 -0.90 -8.50 -2.20
C ALA A 15 -1.57 -9.86 -2.06
N ASP A 16 -2.90 -9.89 -2.06
CA ASP A 16 -3.65 -11.14 -1.96
C ASP A 16 -3.40 -12.06 -3.15
N LEU A 17 -3.12 -11.48 -4.31
CA LEU A 17 -2.80 -12.25 -5.51
C LEU A 17 -1.33 -12.68 -5.55
N GLY A 18 -0.55 -12.28 -4.57
CA GLY A 18 0.87 -12.59 -4.54
C GLY A 18 1.75 -11.60 -5.29
N ASP A 19 1.17 -10.53 -5.82
CA ASP A 19 1.92 -9.49 -6.54
C ASP A 19 2.37 -8.42 -5.55
N LEU A 20 3.37 -8.75 -4.74
CA LEU A 20 3.85 -7.86 -3.69
C LEU A 20 4.55 -6.63 -4.26
N GLY A 21 5.24 -6.80 -5.38
CA GLY A 21 5.88 -5.67 -6.06
C GLY A 21 4.86 -4.63 -6.51
N GLY A 22 3.76 -5.08 -7.11
CA GLY A 22 2.69 -4.19 -7.53
C GLY A 22 2.03 -3.49 -6.34
N ALA A 23 1.80 -4.24 -5.26
CA ALA A 23 1.22 -3.67 -4.04
C ALA A 23 2.11 -2.56 -3.48
N ARG A 24 3.42 -2.81 -3.42
CA ARG A 24 4.37 -1.82 -2.91
C ARG A 24 4.43 -0.58 -3.78
N GLU A 25 4.38 -0.73 -5.09
CA GLU A 25 4.37 0.41 -5.99
C GLU A 25 3.16 1.31 -5.74
N ILE A 26 1.99 0.71 -5.57
CA ILE A 26 0.77 1.47 -5.30
C ILE A 26 0.88 2.20 -3.97
N LEU A 27 1.40 1.53 -2.94
CA LEU A 27 1.56 2.16 -1.63
C LEU A 27 2.55 3.31 -1.68
N GLN A 28 3.65 3.18 -2.40
CA GLN A 28 4.61 4.25 -2.55
C GLN A 28 4.04 5.44 -3.32
N GLU A 29 3.18 5.16 -4.28
CA GLU A 29 2.47 6.21 -5.00
C GLU A 29 1.59 7.03 -4.05
N ILE A 30 0.87 6.35 -3.16
CA ILE A 30 0.05 7.02 -2.15
C ILE A 30 0.92 7.86 -1.24
N ILE A 31 2.05 7.33 -0.80
CA ILE A 31 2.96 8.04 0.08
C ILE A 31 3.47 9.33 -0.57
N SER A 32 3.77 9.28 -1.86
CA SER A 32 4.32 10.44 -2.55
C SER A 32 3.27 11.48 -2.93
N GLU A 33 2.01 11.08 -3.11
CA GLU A 33 0.96 11.97 -3.64
C GLU A 33 -0.05 12.43 -2.61
N SER A 34 -0.18 11.72 -1.50
CA SER A 34 -1.27 11.94 -0.57
C SER A 34 -0.94 12.95 0.51
N SER A 35 -1.99 13.35 1.24
CA SER A 35 -1.86 14.16 2.44
C SER A 35 -1.13 13.38 3.53
N LYS A 36 -0.81 14.07 4.63
CA LYS A 36 -0.15 13.45 5.77
C LYS A 36 -0.88 12.21 6.26
N GLU A 37 -2.22 12.28 6.32
CA GLU A 37 -3.01 11.14 6.77
C GLU A 37 -2.92 9.97 5.79
N GLY A 38 -3.00 10.24 4.49
CA GLY A 38 -2.86 9.21 3.47
C GLY A 38 -1.50 8.55 3.52
N LYS A 39 -0.45 9.35 3.72
CA LYS A 39 0.91 8.81 3.86
C LYS A 39 1.04 7.89 5.05
N ALA A 40 0.46 8.27 6.18
CA ALA A 40 0.53 7.47 7.40
C ALA A 40 -0.17 6.12 7.20
N ARG A 41 -1.33 6.13 6.57
CA ARG A 41 -2.08 4.91 6.30
C ARG A 41 -1.34 3.98 5.35
N ALA A 42 -0.77 4.53 4.29
CA ALA A 42 -0.02 3.75 3.32
C ALA A 42 1.25 3.17 3.93
N THR A 43 1.94 3.96 4.76
CA THR A 43 3.14 3.50 5.44
C THR A 43 2.81 2.34 6.38
N GLU A 44 1.70 2.42 7.10
CA GLU A 44 1.27 1.35 7.98
C GLU A 44 1.02 0.06 7.22
N VAL A 45 0.33 0.15 6.08
CA VAL A 45 0.06 -1.02 5.25
C VAL A 45 1.37 -1.59 4.67
N LEU A 46 2.27 -0.72 4.24
CA LEU A 46 3.56 -1.14 3.71
C LEU A 46 4.39 -1.87 4.75
N GLU A 47 4.42 -1.38 5.98
CA GLU A 47 5.15 -2.02 7.07
C GLU A 47 4.56 -3.38 7.39
N LYS A 48 3.24 -3.49 7.38
CA LYS A 48 2.57 -4.77 7.60
C LYS A 48 2.93 -5.76 6.49
N LEU A 49 2.92 -5.30 5.25
CA LEU A 49 3.27 -6.13 4.12
C LEU A 49 4.70 -6.63 4.24
N ASN A 50 5.63 -5.76 4.61
CA ASN A 50 7.04 -6.15 4.77
C ASN A 50 7.23 -7.10 5.94
N ALA A 51 6.45 -6.96 7.00
CA ALA A 51 6.52 -7.87 8.15
C ALA A 51 6.02 -9.28 7.78
N ASP A 52 4.94 -9.34 6.97
CA ASP A 52 4.36 -10.61 6.55
C ASP A 52 5.21 -11.30 5.46
N PHE A 53 5.93 -10.50 4.66
CA PHE A 53 6.70 -11.02 3.52
C PHE A 53 8.09 -10.37 3.49
N PRO A 54 8.94 -10.67 4.51
CA PRO A 54 10.21 -9.96 4.67
C PRO A 54 11.23 -10.20 3.55
N ASP A 55 11.07 -11.24 2.77
CA ASP A 55 12.02 -11.59 1.71
C ASP A 55 11.68 -10.96 0.36
N GLN A 56 10.68 -10.10 0.31
CA GLN A 56 10.26 -9.48 -0.95
C GLN A 56 10.82 -8.08 -1.14
#